data_852c44274219875e17c6596083a3cd0d
#
_entry.id   852c44274219875e17c6596083a3cd0d
#
_cell.length_a   1.000
_cell.length_b   1.000
_cell.length_c   1.000
_cell.angle_alpha   90.00
_cell.angle_beta   90.00
_cell.angle_gamma   90.00
#
_symmetry.space_group_name_H-M   'P 1'
#
loop_
_entity.id
_entity.type
_entity.pdbx_description
1 polymer ?
#
loop_
_entity_poly.entity_id
_entity_poly.type
_entity_poly.pdbx_seq_one_letter_code
_entity_poly.pdbx_strand_id
1 'polypeptide(L)'
;LKTIRTRALRVIASTIIFALGLAGCSSNEPTPAVSESNAEGETQVAVLTVWLDESEALGLESVALQFEADTGTRVDLVIKTDIANEFLGANDNSPDIVLGPHSLQRGFLPEGLIAPFSLDGAEARFNSGSVQAFSHGGQQYGLPYAQESIALVCTESAMPKPPETFQDVVDVGLAISLNDGTGDPYHLYPLQTSFGSSVFEVDQTNPEILNLALGNEEGLAFANWLSKNASLFDLESNTDLIKQQLIDGEKGCWITGPWSGLWFSETFGEEGWNAYEVPSAGGQIARPFLEVRGAMLSARAGNPSAAIKFIVDYLGSDPGQIAMFQATGRTPSNLNALESAEDFKIPYQFGMSGSNAVPRPVSSKIDSVWFPLGEAEMAILRKGDDPNLLWKTMSDEIAEAIRD
;
A
#
# COMPACT_ATOMS: atom_id res chain seq x y z
N LEU A 1 -35.92 -0.91 -7.18
CA LEU A 1 -36.83 0.07 -6.53
C LEU A 1 -37.21 -0.43 -5.14
N LYS A 2 -36.50 -0.03 -4.08
CA LYS A 2 -36.94 -0.15 -2.69
C LYS A 2 -36.65 1.17 -1.96
N THR A 3 -37.73 1.73 -1.48
CA THR A 3 -37.91 3.02 -0.86
C THR A 3 -37.12 3.16 0.45
N ILE A 4 -36.28 4.18 0.56
CA ILE A 4 -35.61 4.57 1.79
C ILE A 4 -36.59 5.45 2.60
N ARG A 5 -36.90 5.01 3.81
CA ARG A 5 -37.69 5.79 4.78
C ARG A 5 -36.77 6.70 5.59
N THR A 6 -36.87 7.98 5.36
CA THR A 6 -36.28 9.05 6.20
C THR A 6 -36.99 9.12 7.55
N ARG A 7 -36.25 9.00 8.65
CA ARG A 7 -36.71 9.30 10.01
C ARG A 7 -36.37 10.74 10.35
N ALA A 8 -37.39 11.53 10.60
CA ALA A 8 -37.27 12.91 11.04
C ALA A 8 -36.88 12.98 12.52
N LEU A 9 -35.84 13.74 12.86
CA LEU A 9 -35.47 14.09 14.22
C LEU A 9 -36.42 15.20 14.74
N ARG A 10 -37.04 14.97 15.88
CA ARG A 10 -37.82 15.98 16.62
C ARG A 10 -36.89 16.76 17.54
N VAL A 11 -36.79 18.04 17.30
CA VAL A 11 -36.14 19.02 18.19
C VAL A 11 -37.13 19.36 19.30
N ILE A 12 -36.76 19.16 20.57
CA ILE A 12 -37.50 19.64 21.73
C ILE A 12 -36.85 20.96 22.19
N ALA A 13 -37.57 22.05 22.05
CA ALA A 13 -37.19 23.34 22.57
C ALA A 13 -37.65 23.45 24.04
N SER A 14 -36.72 23.62 24.98
CA SER A 14 -37.04 23.93 26.37
C SER A 14 -36.90 25.42 26.62
N THR A 15 -38.01 26.01 26.97
CA THR A 15 -38.16 27.42 27.31
C THR A 15 -37.72 27.66 28.78
N ILE A 16 -36.77 28.57 29.00
CA ILE A 16 -36.36 29.00 30.32
C ILE A 16 -37.07 30.32 30.65
N ILE A 17 -37.84 30.33 31.75
CA ILE A 17 -38.52 31.48 32.29
C ILE A 17 -37.60 32.24 33.24
N PHE A 18 -37.39 33.51 32.97
CA PHE A 18 -36.69 34.46 33.86
C PHE A 18 -37.64 34.98 34.94
N ALA A 19 -37.26 34.87 36.21
CA ALA A 19 -37.93 35.56 37.31
C ALA A 19 -36.93 36.57 37.93
N LEU A 20 -37.23 37.85 37.80
CA LEU A 20 -36.58 38.94 38.55
C LEU A 20 -37.13 38.99 39.98
N GLY A 21 -36.24 39.07 40.97
CA GLY A 21 -36.57 39.38 42.35
C GLY A 21 -35.61 40.44 42.90
N LEU A 22 -36.18 41.52 43.38
CA LEU A 22 -35.54 42.75 43.85
C LEU A 22 -34.98 42.68 45.30
N ALA A 23 -33.81 43.26 45.49
CA ALA A 23 -33.27 44.07 46.54
C ALA A 23 -33.60 43.81 48.04
N GLY A 24 -32.52 43.70 48.83
CA GLY A 24 -32.49 43.91 50.30
C GLY A 24 -31.05 44.12 50.74
N CYS A 25 -30.68 45.39 51.08
CA CYS A 25 -29.43 45.74 51.75
C CYS A 25 -29.50 45.41 53.22
N SER A 26 -28.48 44.73 53.78
CA SER A 26 -28.10 44.82 55.19
C SER A 26 -26.62 44.53 55.37
N SER A 27 -25.95 45.42 56.04
CA SER A 27 -24.55 45.42 56.47
C SER A 27 -24.28 44.40 57.55
N ASN A 28 -23.13 43.70 57.53
CA ASN A 28 -22.18 43.56 58.64
C ASN A 28 -21.01 42.60 58.32
N GLU A 29 -19.85 43.04 58.59
CA GLU A 29 -18.53 42.53 58.99
C GLU A 29 -18.03 41.16 58.56
N PRO A 30 -16.70 41.06 58.28
CA PRO A 30 -16.12 39.87 57.57
C PRO A 30 -15.68 38.78 58.53
N THR A 31 -16.17 37.58 58.31
CA THR A 31 -15.58 36.33 58.81
C THR A 31 -14.70 35.72 57.69
N PRO A 32 -13.47 35.23 57.96
CA PRO A 32 -12.63 34.68 56.94
C PRO A 32 -13.25 33.39 56.41
N ALA A 33 -13.76 33.42 55.21
CA ALA A 33 -14.18 32.26 54.47
C ALA A 33 -12.96 31.43 54.05
N VAL A 34 -12.90 30.21 54.57
CA VAL A 34 -12.05 29.15 54.01
C VAL A 34 -12.53 28.91 52.58
N SER A 35 -11.69 29.31 51.65
CA SER A 35 -11.91 29.04 50.20
C SER A 35 -11.65 27.57 49.97
N GLU A 36 -12.68 26.73 50.00
CA GLU A 36 -12.63 25.44 49.36
C GLU A 36 -12.58 25.68 47.86
N SER A 37 -11.37 25.67 47.32
CA SER A 37 -11.19 25.57 45.88
C SER A 37 -11.56 24.15 45.46
N ASN A 38 -12.81 23.94 45.11
CA ASN A 38 -13.20 22.82 44.27
C ASN A 38 -12.60 23.10 42.88
N ALA A 39 -11.32 22.82 42.75
CA ALA A 39 -10.74 22.51 41.47
C ALA A 39 -11.23 21.08 41.14
N GLU A 40 -12.45 20.97 40.62
CA GLU A 40 -12.73 19.84 39.72
C GLU A 40 -11.73 19.97 38.59
N GLY A 41 -10.61 19.25 38.74
CA GLY A 41 -9.68 19.06 37.65
C GLY A 41 -10.46 18.33 36.56
N GLU A 42 -10.86 19.04 35.52
CA GLU A 42 -11.23 18.42 34.26
C GLU A 42 -10.06 17.46 33.94
N THR A 43 -10.30 16.18 34.05
CA THR A 43 -9.34 15.17 33.61
C THR A 43 -9.25 15.35 32.11
N GLN A 44 -8.20 16.04 31.64
CA GLN A 44 -7.97 16.25 30.23
C GLN A 44 -7.79 14.88 29.60
N VAL A 45 -8.80 14.42 28.85
CA VAL A 45 -8.76 13.13 28.14
C VAL A 45 -7.57 13.20 27.19
N ALA A 46 -6.66 12.25 27.32
CA ALA A 46 -5.56 12.13 26.38
C ALA A 46 -6.13 11.87 24.97
N VAL A 47 -5.57 12.54 23.97
CA VAL A 47 -6.02 12.44 22.58
C VAL A 47 -4.85 12.04 21.72
N LEU A 48 -5.05 11.04 20.85
CA LEU A 48 -4.18 10.72 19.72
C LEU A 48 -4.77 11.30 18.44
N THR A 49 -3.98 12.00 17.64
CA THR A 49 -4.38 12.50 16.34
C THR A 49 -3.81 11.62 15.24
N VAL A 50 -4.67 11.08 14.39
CA VAL A 50 -4.31 10.20 13.28
C VAL A 50 -4.69 10.86 11.96
N TRP A 51 -3.71 11.07 11.06
CA TRP A 51 -3.96 11.53 9.71
C TRP A 51 -4.04 10.35 8.74
N LEU A 52 -5.09 10.33 7.90
CA LEU A 52 -5.40 9.24 7.01
C LEU A 52 -6.19 9.75 5.78
N ASP A 53 -6.30 8.95 4.74
CA ASP A 53 -7.23 9.25 3.64
C ASP A 53 -8.66 8.77 3.95
N GLU A 54 -9.63 9.25 3.16
CA GLU A 54 -11.05 8.96 3.39
C GLU A 54 -11.37 7.45 3.33
N SER A 55 -10.67 6.71 2.48
CA SER A 55 -10.92 5.27 2.30
C SER A 55 -10.56 4.44 3.54
N GLU A 56 -9.71 4.95 4.41
CA GLU A 56 -9.21 4.26 5.61
C GLU A 56 -10.05 4.57 6.85
N ALA A 57 -10.77 5.71 6.83
CA ALA A 57 -11.45 6.24 8.01
C ALA A 57 -12.46 5.23 8.61
N LEU A 58 -13.28 4.61 7.77
CA LEU A 58 -14.30 3.64 8.23
C LEU A 58 -13.70 2.41 8.92
N GLY A 59 -12.59 1.90 8.40
CA GLY A 59 -11.90 0.75 9.00
C GLY A 59 -11.27 1.09 10.33
N LEU A 60 -10.66 2.26 10.41
CA LEU A 60 -9.95 2.71 11.61
C LEU A 60 -10.90 3.17 12.71
N GLU A 61 -12.12 3.63 12.39
CA GLU A 61 -13.10 4.09 13.39
C GLU A 61 -13.41 3.02 14.44
N SER A 62 -13.65 1.77 14.04
CA SER A 62 -13.93 0.68 14.96
C SER A 62 -12.73 0.35 15.87
N VAL A 63 -11.52 0.42 15.33
CA VAL A 63 -10.26 0.22 16.06
C VAL A 63 -10.04 1.36 17.06
N ALA A 64 -10.32 2.60 16.67
CA ALA A 64 -10.24 3.79 17.51
C ALA A 64 -11.20 3.72 18.70
N LEU A 65 -12.46 3.34 18.47
CA LEU A 65 -13.46 3.18 19.51
C LEU A 65 -13.07 2.10 20.52
N GLN A 66 -12.52 0.97 20.06
CA GLN A 66 -12.06 -0.09 20.96
C GLN A 66 -10.87 0.39 21.80
N PHE A 67 -9.92 1.11 21.20
CA PHE A 67 -8.78 1.68 21.93
C PHE A 67 -9.23 2.68 23.01
N GLU A 68 -10.17 3.56 22.67
CA GLU A 68 -10.73 4.53 23.63
C GLU A 68 -11.43 3.83 24.79
N ALA A 69 -12.23 2.79 24.50
CA ALA A 69 -12.94 2.02 25.53
C ALA A 69 -11.98 1.34 26.51
N ASP A 70 -10.86 0.81 26.03
CA ASP A 70 -9.91 0.05 26.84
C ASP A 70 -8.90 0.94 27.59
N THR A 71 -8.56 2.12 27.05
CA THR A 71 -7.47 2.96 27.56
C THR A 71 -7.91 4.31 28.11
N GLY A 72 -9.12 4.76 27.78
CA GLY A 72 -9.60 6.11 28.06
C GLY A 72 -8.94 7.20 27.20
N THR A 73 -8.11 6.83 26.22
CA THR A 73 -7.45 7.76 25.28
C THR A 73 -8.28 7.86 24.00
N ARG A 74 -8.81 9.07 23.72
CA ARG A 74 -9.56 9.32 22.49
C ARG A 74 -8.64 9.30 21.25
N VAL A 75 -9.15 8.83 20.12
CA VAL A 75 -8.45 8.88 18.84
C VAL A 75 -9.22 9.79 17.88
N ASP A 76 -8.62 10.90 17.51
CA ASP A 76 -9.17 11.83 16.52
C ASP A 76 -8.66 11.47 15.13
N LEU A 77 -9.57 11.00 14.26
CA LEU A 77 -9.30 10.67 12.86
C LEU A 77 -9.46 11.93 11.99
N VAL A 78 -8.38 12.37 11.36
CA VAL A 78 -8.35 13.58 10.54
C VAL A 78 -8.10 13.22 9.09
N ILE A 79 -9.14 13.30 8.26
CA ILE A 79 -9.07 13.00 6.84
C ILE A 79 -8.25 14.07 6.12
N LYS A 80 -7.28 13.63 5.32
CA LYS A 80 -6.38 14.46 4.51
C LYS A 80 -6.46 14.06 3.05
N THR A 81 -6.47 15.04 2.17
CA THR A 81 -6.47 14.82 0.72
C THR A 81 -5.06 14.77 0.12
N ASP A 82 -4.09 15.40 0.78
CA ASP A 82 -2.68 15.42 0.39
C ASP A 82 -1.78 15.24 1.62
N ILE A 83 -1.80 14.03 2.17
CA ILE A 83 -1.05 13.67 3.37
C ILE A 83 0.44 14.02 3.21
N ALA A 84 1.02 13.78 2.03
CA ALA A 84 2.43 14.01 1.78
C ALA A 84 2.84 15.47 2.03
N ASN A 85 2.22 16.39 1.32
CA ASN A 85 2.55 17.81 1.43
C ASN A 85 2.05 18.43 2.75
N GLU A 86 0.89 18.00 3.24
CA GLU A 86 0.34 18.51 4.50
C GLU A 86 1.22 18.10 5.68
N PHE A 87 1.76 16.87 5.72
CA PHE A 87 2.62 16.43 6.82
C PHE A 87 4.01 17.09 6.75
N LEU A 88 4.58 17.27 5.55
CA LEU A 88 5.81 18.05 5.36
C LEU A 88 5.68 19.48 5.91
N GLY A 89 4.50 20.08 5.77
CA GLY A 89 4.22 21.46 6.23
C GLY A 89 3.63 21.59 7.64
N ALA A 90 3.38 20.50 8.35
CA ALA A 90 2.54 20.50 9.56
C ALA A 90 3.14 21.22 10.78
N ASN A 91 4.47 21.27 10.92
CA ASN A 91 5.16 21.88 12.07
C ASN A 91 4.56 21.44 13.43
N ASP A 92 4.10 22.40 14.25
CA ASP A 92 3.53 22.15 15.58
C ASP A 92 2.14 21.49 15.55
N ASN A 93 1.49 21.41 14.38
CA ASN A 93 0.20 20.73 14.18
C ASN A 93 0.35 19.32 13.63
N SER A 94 1.52 18.70 13.81
CA SER A 94 1.78 17.33 13.37
C SER A 94 0.86 16.34 14.10
N PRO A 95 0.37 15.29 13.42
CA PRO A 95 -0.36 14.20 14.06
C PRO A 95 0.57 13.33 14.92
N ASP A 96 0.00 12.42 15.70
CA ASP A 96 0.75 11.35 16.37
C ASP A 96 1.05 10.20 15.44
N ILE A 97 0.12 9.91 14.52
CA ILE A 97 0.18 8.78 13.59
C ILE A 97 -0.21 9.25 12.18
N VAL A 98 0.48 8.74 11.16
CA VAL A 98 0.15 8.95 9.75
C VAL A 98 -0.09 7.60 9.08
N LEU A 99 -1.25 7.43 8.45
CA LEU A 99 -1.53 6.28 7.58
C LEU A 99 -1.25 6.64 6.12
N GLY A 100 -0.73 5.68 5.37
CA GLY A 100 -0.53 5.86 3.93
C GLY A 100 0.39 4.83 3.30
N PRO A 101 0.68 4.98 1.99
CA PRO A 101 1.58 4.09 1.29
C PRO A 101 3.01 4.21 1.81
N HIS A 102 3.76 3.11 1.80
CA HIS A 102 5.14 3.06 2.27
C HIS A 102 6.07 4.03 1.52
N SER A 103 5.72 4.37 0.29
CA SER A 103 6.46 5.34 -0.52
C SER A 103 6.52 6.76 0.07
N LEU A 104 5.62 7.11 1.01
CA LEU A 104 5.67 8.38 1.74
C LEU A 104 6.95 8.54 2.58
N GLN A 105 7.55 7.42 3.01
CA GLN A 105 8.82 7.43 3.74
C GLN A 105 9.93 8.17 2.98
N ARG A 106 9.88 8.16 1.63
CA ARG A 106 10.82 8.88 0.77
C ARG A 106 10.92 10.38 1.08
N GLY A 107 9.78 11.01 1.41
CA GLY A 107 9.74 12.42 1.80
C GLY A 107 9.91 12.62 3.31
N PHE A 108 9.50 11.65 4.12
CA PHE A 108 9.42 11.83 5.56
C PHE A 108 10.73 11.49 6.30
N LEU A 109 11.46 10.48 5.84
CA LEU A 109 12.72 10.04 6.47
C LEU A 109 13.83 11.12 6.41
N PRO A 110 14.11 11.75 5.25
CA PRO A 110 15.15 12.78 5.17
C PRO A 110 14.85 13.99 6.05
N GLU A 111 13.56 14.31 6.25
CA GLU A 111 13.10 15.43 7.07
C GLU A 111 12.94 15.07 8.56
N GLY A 112 13.21 13.82 8.93
CA GLY A 112 13.06 13.34 10.31
C GLY A 112 11.63 13.45 10.85
N LEU A 113 10.61 13.30 10.00
CA LEU A 113 9.20 13.46 10.38
C LEU A 113 8.60 12.23 11.02
N ILE A 114 9.14 11.06 10.76
CA ILE A 114 8.70 9.78 11.32
C ILE A 114 9.79 9.18 12.21
N ALA A 115 9.37 8.48 13.25
CA ALA A 115 10.25 7.84 14.22
C ALA A 115 10.18 6.32 14.11
N PRO A 116 11.29 5.62 14.33
CA PRO A 116 11.27 4.17 14.38
C PRO A 116 10.63 3.67 15.69
N PHE A 117 10.04 2.47 15.63
CA PHE A 117 9.51 1.77 16.80
C PHE A 117 9.61 0.26 16.63
N SER A 118 9.52 -0.49 17.74
CA SER A 118 9.50 -1.95 17.72
C SER A 118 8.10 -2.47 17.43
N LEU A 119 8.00 -3.55 16.66
CA LEU A 119 6.78 -4.33 16.51
C LEU A 119 6.60 -5.40 17.59
N ASP A 120 7.59 -5.57 18.48
CA ASP A 120 7.57 -6.47 19.65
C ASP A 120 7.18 -7.93 19.32
N GLY A 121 7.64 -8.45 18.18
CA GLY A 121 7.36 -9.80 17.70
C GLY A 121 6.08 -9.90 16.86
N ALA A 122 5.34 -8.80 16.68
CA ALA A 122 4.13 -8.79 15.85
C ALA A 122 4.44 -9.01 14.36
N GLU A 123 5.67 -8.73 13.91
CA GLU A 123 6.12 -8.90 12.52
C GLU A 123 5.86 -10.30 11.96
N ALA A 124 5.91 -11.34 12.80
CA ALA A 124 5.66 -12.72 12.39
C ALA A 124 4.21 -12.97 11.90
N ARG A 125 3.29 -12.07 12.20
CA ARG A 125 1.88 -12.15 11.76
C ARG A 125 1.64 -11.56 10.38
N PHE A 126 2.64 -10.93 9.78
CA PHE A 126 2.51 -10.19 8.52
C PHE A 126 3.33 -10.83 7.40
N ASN A 127 2.94 -10.55 6.15
CA ASN A 127 3.77 -10.83 5.00
C ASN A 127 5.14 -10.14 5.18
N SER A 128 6.23 -10.90 4.99
CA SER A 128 7.58 -10.40 5.23
C SER A 128 7.96 -9.22 4.33
N GLY A 129 7.52 -9.21 3.08
CA GLY A 129 7.71 -8.09 2.16
C GLY A 129 6.99 -6.83 2.66
N SER A 130 5.77 -6.98 3.22
CA SER A 130 5.04 -5.86 3.79
C SER A 130 5.73 -5.26 5.01
N VAL A 131 6.32 -6.07 5.88
CA VAL A 131 7.15 -5.58 7.00
C VAL A 131 8.40 -4.87 6.46
N GLN A 132 9.08 -5.48 5.50
CA GLN A 132 10.27 -4.90 4.87
C GLN A 132 10.02 -3.54 4.22
N ALA A 133 8.82 -3.30 3.68
CA ALA A 133 8.44 -2.04 3.06
C ALA A 133 8.55 -0.83 4.02
N PHE A 134 8.43 -1.06 5.32
CA PHE A 134 8.57 -0.03 6.34
C PHE A 134 9.90 -0.12 7.12
N SER A 135 10.85 -0.90 6.64
CA SER A 135 12.20 -1.01 7.22
C SER A 135 13.18 -0.13 6.47
N HIS A 136 13.96 0.68 7.19
CA HIS A 136 15.02 1.50 6.63
C HIS A 136 16.20 1.56 7.60
N GLY A 137 17.44 1.37 7.11
CA GLY A 137 18.64 1.36 7.95
C GLY A 137 18.59 0.36 9.11
N GLY A 138 17.88 -0.77 8.94
CA GLY A 138 17.70 -1.80 9.98
C GLY A 138 16.72 -1.42 11.09
N GLN A 139 15.97 -0.32 10.93
CA GLN A 139 14.94 0.13 11.85
C GLN A 139 13.55 0.05 11.21
N GLN A 140 12.50 -0.15 12.02
CA GLN A 140 11.11 -0.23 11.58
C GLN A 140 10.42 1.11 11.79
N TYR A 141 9.81 1.66 10.73
CA TYR A 141 9.16 2.97 10.72
C TYR A 141 7.64 2.92 10.56
N GLY A 142 7.07 1.75 10.37
CA GLY A 142 5.62 1.59 10.25
C GLY A 142 5.17 0.14 10.43
N LEU A 143 3.87 -0.02 10.67
CA LEU A 143 3.20 -1.32 10.71
C LEU A 143 2.30 -1.42 9.48
N PRO A 144 2.44 -2.47 8.63
CA PRO A 144 1.61 -2.65 7.45
C PRO A 144 0.17 -3.04 7.81
N TYR A 145 -0.82 -2.62 6.98
CA TYR A 145 -2.19 -3.12 7.09
C TYR A 145 -2.76 -3.60 5.76
N ALA A 146 -2.25 -3.12 4.63
CA ALA A 146 -2.68 -3.57 3.31
C ALA A 146 -1.51 -3.68 2.34
N GLN A 147 -1.64 -4.58 1.38
CA GLN A 147 -0.64 -4.82 0.34
C GLN A 147 -1.28 -4.97 -1.03
N GLU A 148 -0.51 -4.71 -2.09
CA GLU A 148 -0.95 -4.85 -3.47
C GLU A 148 0.24 -5.23 -4.36
N SER A 149 0.05 -6.23 -5.22
CA SER A 149 1.00 -6.62 -6.26
C SER A 149 0.26 -7.06 -7.51
N ILE A 150 0.97 -7.09 -8.65
CA ILE A 150 0.44 -7.71 -9.86
C ILE A 150 0.61 -9.23 -9.79
N ALA A 151 -0.23 -9.92 -10.57
CA ALA A 151 -0.30 -11.38 -10.66
C ALA A 151 -0.52 -11.81 -12.10
N LEU A 152 -0.41 -13.10 -12.36
CA LEU A 152 -0.88 -13.71 -13.60
C LEU A 152 -2.37 -14.02 -13.45
N VAL A 153 -3.24 -13.24 -14.11
CA VAL A 153 -4.68 -13.45 -14.10
C VAL A 153 -5.11 -14.15 -15.36
N CYS A 154 -5.76 -15.31 -15.23
CA CYS A 154 -6.15 -16.14 -16.35
C CYS A 154 -7.67 -16.42 -16.32
N THR A 155 -8.26 -16.60 -17.51
CA THR A 155 -9.61 -17.17 -17.60
C THR A 155 -9.57 -18.64 -17.16
N GLU A 156 -10.59 -19.10 -16.43
CA GLU A 156 -10.71 -20.48 -15.95
C GLU A 156 -10.69 -21.48 -17.13
N SER A 157 -11.29 -21.12 -18.25
CA SER A 157 -11.32 -21.97 -19.46
C SER A 157 -9.93 -22.19 -20.08
N ALA A 158 -9.02 -21.22 -19.96
CA ALA A 158 -7.65 -21.33 -20.50
C ALA A 158 -6.69 -21.95 -19.47
N MET A 159 -6.84 -21.61 -18.19
CA MET A 159 -5.91 -22.01 -17.13
C MET A 159 -6.69 -22.40 -15.86
N PRO A 160 -7.26 -23.61 -15.77
CA PRO A 160 -8.08 -24.05 -14.63
C PRO A 160 -7.25 -24.41 -13.38
N LYS A 161 -5.95 -24.36 -13.45
CA LYS A 161 -5.01 -24.64 -12.34
C LYS A 161 -3.75 -23.80 -12.51
N PRO A 162 -2.98 -23.57 -11.43
CA PRO A 162 -1.72 -22.83 -11.52
C PRO A 162 -0.79 -23.40 -12.61
N PRO A 163 -0.15 -22.54 -13.43
CA PRO A 163 0.83 -22.99 -14.42
C PRO A 163 2.05 -23.59 -13.73
N GLU A 164 2.58 -24.69 -14.27
CA GLU A 164 3.81 -25.32 -13.77
C GLU A 164 5.05 -24.66 -14.37
N THR A 165 4.92 -24.13 -15.59
CA THR A 165 6.01 -23.50 -16.35
C THR A 165 5.54 -22.22 -17.03
N PHE A 166 6.48 -21.38 -17.43
CA PHE A 166 6.18 -20.21 -18.26
C PHE A 166 5.63 -20.61 -19.65
N GLN A 167 6.02 -21.79 -20.17
CA GLN A 167 5.52 -22.29 -21.45
C GLN A 167 4.01 -22.56 -21.41
N ASP A 168 3.46 -23.02 -20.28
CA ASP A 168 2.01 -23.24 -20.13
C ASP A 168 1.24 -21.93 -20.36
N VAL A 169 1.78 -20.80 -19.92
CA VAL A 169 1.19 -19.47 -20.11
C VAL A 169 1.32 -19.02 -21.56
N VAL A 170 2.46 -19.29 -22.20
CA VAL A 170 2.67 -18.98 -23.62
C VAL A 170 1.70 -19.76 -24.51
N ASP A 171 1.44 -21.03 -24.20
CA ASP A 171 0.58 -21.92 -24.99
C ASP A 171 -0.89 -21.46 -24.98
N VAL A 172 -1.37 -20.81 -23.91
CA VAL A 172 -2.73 -20.26 -23.82
C VAL A 172 -2.82 -18.79 -24.22
N GLY A 173 -1.69 -18.16 -24.53
CA GLY A 173 -1.58 -16.75 -24.91
C GLY A 173 -1.47 -15.82 -23.72
N LEU A 174 -0.28 -15.23 -23.55
CA LEU A 174 0.04 -14.21 -22.56
C LEU A 174 -0.28 -12.82 -23.10
N ALA A 175 -0.92 -11.97 -22.28
CA ALA A 175 -1.04 -10.55 -22.49
C ALA A 175 -0.26 -9.77 -21.43
N ILE A 176 0.39 -8.67 -21.84
CA ILE A 176 1.01 -7.67 -20.98
C ILE A 176 0.75 -6.32 -21.64
N SER A 177 0.28 -5.32 -20.88
CA SER A 177 0.17 -3.96 -21.41
C SER A 177 1.56 -3.41 -21.67
N LEU A 178 1.75 -2.79 -22.81
CA LEU A 178 2.96 -2.03 -23.17
C LEU A 178 2.64 -0.54 -23.38
N ASN A 179 1.49 -0.08 -22.86
CA ASN A 179 1.06 1.31 -22.84
C ASN A 179 1.14 1.97 -24.22
N ASP A 180 0.51 1.36 -25.24
CA ASP A 180 0.50 1.83 -26.62
C ASP A 180 1.93 2.06 -27.19
N GLY A 181 2.85 1.16 -26.86
CA GLY A 181 4.21 1.18 -27.40
C GLY A 181 5.19 2.11 -26.69
N THR A 182 4.84 2.61 -25.49
CA THR A 182 5.77 3.40 -24.64
C THR A 182 6.57 2.56 -23.67
N GLY A 183 6.19 1.29 -23.49
CA GLY A 183 6.79 0.36 -22.55
C GLY A 183 6.11 0.37 -21.17
N ASP A 184 6.21 -0.75 -20.48
CA ASP A 184 5.67 -0.88 -19.12
C ASP A 184 6.58 -1.76 -18.24
N PRO A 185 7.68 -1.19 -17.74
CA PRO A 185 8.61 -1.92 -16.88
C PRO A 185 7.97 -2.48 -15.61
N TYR A 186 6.87 -1.88 -15.12
CA TYR A 186 6.19 -2.36 -13.93
C TYR A 186 5.54 -3.74 -14.17
N HIS A 187 4.85 -3.92 -15.30
CA HIS A 187 4.23 -5.21 -15.63
C HIS A 187 5.24 -6.24 -16.18
N LEU A 188 6.37 -5.80 -16.74
CA LEU A 188 7.46 -6.68 -17.17
C LEU A 188 8.38 -7.11 -16.01
N TYR A 189 8.38 -6.38 -14.89
CA TYR A 189 9.29 -6.62 -13.77
C TYR A 189 9.28 -8.06 -13.21
N PRO A 190 8.14 -8.75 -13.01
CA PRO A 190 8.19 -10.14 -12.56
C PRO A 190 8.91 -11.07 -13.52
N LEU A 191 8.84 -10.81 -14.84
CA LEU A 191 9.61 -11.56 -15.82
C LEU A 191 11.11 -11.25 -15.71
N GLN A 192 11.48 -9.97 -15.54
CA GLN A 192 12.85 -9.53 -15.32
C GLN A 192 13.45 -10.19 -14.07
N THR A 193 12.75 -10.15 -12.95
CA THR A 193 13.23 -10.75 -11.69
C THR A 193 13.33 -12.26 -11.77
N SER A 194 12.60 -12.93 -12.66
CA SER A 194 12.73 -14.36 -12.88
C SER A 194 14.09 -14.77 -13.46
N PHE A 195 14.89 -13.82 -13.97
CA PHE A 195 16.30 -13.99 -14.34
C PHE A 195 17.26 -13.65 -13.20
N GLY A 196 16.77 -13.17 -12.05
CA GLY A 196 17.57 -12.65 -10.95
C GLY A 196 17.91 -11.16 -11.09
N SER A 197 17.41 -10.50 -12.14
CA SER A 197 17.65 -9.07 -12.37
C SER A 197 16.70 -8.21 -11.54
N SER A 198 17.24 -7.40 -10.64
CA SER A 198 16.52 -6.36 -9.89
C SER A 198 16.91 -4.97 -10.37
N VAL A 199 16.11 -3.95 -10.04
CA VAL A 199 16.46 -2.55 -10.35
C VAL A 199 17.60 -2.11 -9.44
N PHE A 200 17.47 -2.35 -8.14
CA PHE A 200 18.48 -2.04 -7.14
C PHE A 200 18.80 -3.24 -6.26
N GLU A 201 20.03 -3.28 -5.80
CA GLU A 201 20.48 -4.15 -4.72
C GLU A 201 20.84 -3.31 -3.51
N VAL A 202 20.47 -3.77 -2.33
CA VAL A 202 20.88 -3.15 -1.06
C VAL A 202 22.35 -3.47 -0.82
N ASP A 203 23.17 -2.46 -0.52
CA ASP A 203 24.56 -2.68 -0.15
C ASP A 203 24.64 -3.50 1.14
N GLN A 204 25.39 -4.59 1.12
CA GLN A 204 25.48 -5.52 2.26
C GLN A 204 26.22 -4.93 3.46
N THR A 205 26.99 -3.88 3.24
CA THR A 205 27.75 -3.19 4.30
C THR A 205 27.05 -1.97 4.84
N ASN A 206 26.17 -1.36 4.03
CA ASN A 206 25.32 -0.23 4.41
C ASN A 206 23.94 -0.35 3.78
N PRO A 207 22.93 -0.81 4.54
CA PRO A 207 21.56 -0.98 4.04
C PRO A 207 20.85 0.30 3.55
N GLU A 208 21.43 1.47 3.80
CA GLU A 208 20.93 2.74 3.29
C GLU A 208 21.34 3.01 1.83
N ILE A 209 22.35 2.27 1.35
CA ILE A 209 22.87 2.40 -0.01
C ILE A 209 22.14 1.44 -0.93
N LEU A 210 21.49 1.99 -1.96
CA LEU A 210 20.91 1.24 -3.07
C LEU A 210 21.85 1.35 -4.29
N ASN A 211 22.41 0.22 -4.69
CA ASN A 211 23.24 0.10 -5.89
C ASN A 211 22.35 -0.27 -7.08
N LEU A 212 22.50 0.43 -8.21
CA LEU A 212 21.84 0.05 -9.45
C LEU A 212 22.34 -1.34 -9.90
N ALA A 213 21.41 -2.28 -10.12
CA ALA A 213 21.73 -3.67 -10.46
C ALA A 213 21.36 -4.06 -11.89
N LEU A 214 20.77 -3.15 -12.68
CA LEU A 214 20.30 -3.44 -14.05
C LEU A 214 21.41 -3.87 -15.02
N GLY A 215 22.63 -3.36 -14.85
CA GLY A 215 23.75 -3.61 -15.77
C GLY A 215 24.50 -4.94 -15.55
N ASN A 216 24.03 -5.80 -14.66
CA ASN A 216 24.66 -7.10 -14.35
C ASN A 216 24.36 -8.18 -15.41
N GLU A 217 24.93 -9.39 -15.24
CA GLU A 217 24.74 -10.51 -16.16
C GLU A 217 23.28 -10.97 -16.23
N GLU A 218 22.54 -10.88 -15.14
CA GLU A 218 21.15 -11.24 -15.02
C GLU A 218 20.25 -10.28 -15.84
N GLY A 219 20.54 -8.97 -15.82
CA GLY A 219 19.88 -7.97 -16.66
C GLY A 219 20.12 -8.21 -18.16
N LEU A 220 21.37 -8.52 -18.54
CA LEU A 220 21.71 -8.88 -19.92
C LEU A 220 21.01 -10.18 -20.35
N ALA A 221 20.88 -11.18 -19.45
CA ALA A 221 20.16 -12.41 -19.74
C ALA A 221 18.67 -12.13 -20.01
N PHE A 222 18.03 -11.27 -19.23
CA PHE A 222 16.66 -10.82 -19.45
C PHE A 222 16.52 -10.11 -20.80
N ALA A 223 17.38 -9.16 -21.11
CA ALA A 223 17.36 -8.42 -22.38
C ALA A 223 17.45 -9.35 -23.61
N ASN A 224 18.35 -10.34 -23.55
CA ASN A 224 18.49 -11.35 -24.59
C ASN A 224 17.24 -12.23 -24.71
N TRP A 225 16.65 -12.64 -23.59
CA TRP A 225 15.40 -13.40 -23.57
C TRP A 225 14.25 -12.58 -24.16
N LEU A 226 14.12 -11.32 -23.79
CA LEU A 226 13.10 -10.40 -24.29
C LEU A 226 13.18 -10.27 -25.82
N SER A 227 14.37 -10.04 -26.37
CA SER A 227 14.62 -9.96 -27.81
C SER A 227 14.26 -11.27 -28.52
N LYS A 228 14.65 -12.43 -27.95
CA LYS A 228 14.36 -13.74 -28.54
C LYS A 228 12.87 -14.03 -28.58
N ASN A 229 12.13 -13.59 -27.56
CA ASN A 229 10.72 -13.88 -27.37
C ASN A 229 9.81 -12.66 -27.73
N ALA A 230 10.31 -11.69 -28.48
CA ALA A 230 9.57 -10.48 -28.83
C ALA A 230 8.21 -10.74 -29.52
N SER A 231 8.07 -11.89 -30.20
CA SER A 231 6.81 -12.30 -30.86
C SER A 231 5.70 -12.69 -29.88
N LEU A 232 5.99 -12.85 -28.60
CA LEU A 232 4.97 -13.09 -27.55
C LEU A 232 4.20 -11.82 -27.18
N PHE A 233 4.81 -10.65 -27.46
CA PHE A 233 4.31 -9.34 -27.03
C PHE A 233 3.68 -8.60 -28.19
N ASP A 234 2.50 -8.06 -27.96
CA ASP A 234 1.85 -7.12 -28.86
C ASP A 234 2.36 -5.70 -28.49
N LEU A 235 3.12 -5.07 -29.39
CA LEU A 235 3.79 -3.81 -29.13
C LEU A 235 2.84 -2.62 -28.91
N GLU A 236 1.63 -2.72 -29.45
CA GLU A 236 0.57 -1.71 -29.34
C GLU A 236 -0.46 -2.09 -28.24
N SER A 237 -0.12 -3.08 -27.39
CA SER A 237 -1.03 -3.54 -26.36
C SER A 237 -1.34 -2.48 -25.33
N ASN A 238 -2.63 -2.34 -25.06
CA ASN A 238 -3.18 -1.53 -23.99
C ASN A 238 -4.31 -2.29 -23.30
N THR A 239 -4.83 -1.74 -22.22
CA THR A 239 -5.88 -2.37 -21.41
C THR A 239 -7.11 -2.75 -22.23
N ASP A 240 -7.58 -1.90 -23.15
CA ASP A 240 -8.81 -2.17 -23.92
C ASP A 240 -8.61 -3.26 -24.96
N LEU A 241 -7.47 -3.27 -25.65
CA LEU A 241 -7.12 -4.33 -26.59
C LEU A 241 -6.98 -5.68 -25.87
N ILE A 242 -6.30 -5.72 -24.73
CA ILE A 242 -6.13 -6.95 -23.93
C ILE A 242 -7.47 -7.50 -23.48
N LYS A 243 -8.37 -6.64 -22.98
CA LYS A 243 -9.74 -7.05 -22.60
C LYS A 243 -10.48 -7.69 -23.75
N GLN A 244 -10.39 -7.11 -24.95
CA GLN A 244 -11.02 -7.69 -26.13
C GLN A 244 -10.42 -9.03 -26.52
N GLN A 245 -9.08 -9.17 -26.50
CA GLN A 245 -8.38 -10.43 -26.80
C GLN A 245 -8.74 -11.54 -25.82
N LEU A 246 -8.95 -11.21 -24.52
CA LEU A 246 -9.41 -12.17 -23.52
C LEU A 246 -10.86 -12.61 -23.78
N ILE A 247 -11.76 -11.69 -24.14
CA ILE A 247 -13.15 -12.00 -24.48
C ILE A 247 -13.22 -12.90 -25.73
N ASP A 248 -12.40 -12.64 -26.75
CA ASP A 248 -12.36 -13.38 -28.00
C ASP A 248 -11.61 -14.74 -27.87
N GLY A 249 -10.96 -14.98 -26.74
CA GLY A 249 -10.17 -16.19 -26.47
C GLY A 249 -8.84 -16.22 -27.23
N GLU A 250 -8.38 -15.10 -27.75
CA GLU A 250 -7.06 -14.98 -28.38
C GLU A 250 -5.92 -15.00 -27.35
N LYS A 251 -6.20 -14.52 -26.14
CA LYS A 251 -5.34 -14.57 -24.98
C LYS A 251 -6.08 -15.26 -23.83
N GLY A 252 -5.35 -16.11 -23.10
CA GLY A 252 -5.89 -16.81 -21.93
C GLY A 252 -5.50 -16.14 -20.60
N CYS A 253 -4.37 -15.46 -20.57
CA CYS A 253 -3.81 -14.86 -19.35
C CYS A 253 -3.32 -13.43 -19.57
N TRP A 254 -3.36 -12.64 -18.49
CA TRP A 254 -2.88 -11.25 -18.45
C TRP A 254 -2.09 -11.01 -17.15
N ILE A 255 -0.87 -10.48 -17.25
CA ILE A 255 -0.16 -9.97 -16.06
C ILE A 255 -0.73 -8.59 -15.72
N THR A 256 -1.46 -8.51 -14.60
CA THR A 256 -2.19 -7.30 -14.17
C THR A 256 -2.39 -7.30 -12.65
N GLY A 257 -2.94 -6.21 -12.10
CA GLY A 257 -3.19 -6.06 -10.67
C GLY A 257 -4.65 -6.23 -10.27
N PRO A 258 -4.95 -6.08 -8.95
CA PRO A 258 -6.30 -6.27 -8.39
C PRO A 258 -7.33 -5.28 -8.95
N TRP A 259 -6.90 -4.15 -9.52
CA TRP A 259 -7.78 -3.18 -10.21
C TRP A 259 -8.53 -3.77 -11.42
N SER A 260 -8.04 -4.86 -11.99
CA SER A 260 -8.73 -5.59 -13.08
C SER A 260 -9.71 -6.65 -12.58
N GLY A 261 -9.63 -7.05 -11.31
CA GLY A 261 -10.39 -8.17 -10.75
C GLY A 261 -11.90 -8.01 -10.90
N LEU A 262 -12.43 -6.80 -10.66
CA LEU A 262 -13.88 -6.53 -10.83
C LEU A 262 -14.31 -6.75 -12.30
N TRP A 263 -13.52 -6.26 -13.25
CA TRP A 263 -13.80 -6.46 -14.68
C TRP A 263 -13.79 -7.97 -15.05
N PHE A 264 -12.85 -8.76 -14.51
CA PHE A 264 -12.85 -10.20 -14.72
C PHE A 264 -14.10 -10.87 -14.16
N SER A 265 -14.51 -10.52 -12.93
CA SER A 265 -15.73 -11.05 -12.30
C SER A 265 -16.99 -10.66 -13.06
N GLU A 266 -17.10 -9.43 -13.55
CA GLU A 266 -18.24 -8.96 -14.34
C GLU A 266 -18.31 -9.61 -15.73
N THR A 267 -17.15 -9.91 -16.35
CA THR A 267 -17.06 -10.43 -17.71
C THR A 267 -17.18 -11.97 -17.76
N PHE A 268 -16.50 -12.66 -16.87
CA PHE A 268 -16.38 -14.13 -16.90
C PHE A 268 -17.14 -14.81 -15.74
N GLY A 269 -17.67 -14.05 -14.79
CA GLY A 269 -18.25 -14.54 -13.54
C GLY A 269 -17.19 -14.84 -12.48
N GLU A 270 -17.63 -14.94 -11.22
CA GLU A 270 -16.70 -15.17 -10.09
C GLU A 270 -15.85 -16.44 -10.26
N GLU A 271 -16.41 -17.51 -10.78
CA GLU A 271 -15.70 -18.76 -11.02
C GLU A 271 -14.96 -18.81 -12.38
N GLY A 272 -15.10 -17.76 -13.20
CA GLY A 272 -14.60 -17.75 -14.59
C GLY A 272 -13.14 -17.30 -14.75
N TRP A 273 -12.43 -17.01 -13.66
CA TRP A 273 -11.04 -16.54 -13.69
C TRP A 273 -10.30 -16.90 -12.40
N ASN A 274 -8.96 -16.90 -12.46
CA ASN A 274 -8.09 -17.06 -11.28
C ASN A 274 -6.84 -16.20 -11.41
N ALA A 275 -6.27 -15.80 -10.25
CA ALA A 275 -4.96 -15.16 -10.19
C ALA A 275 -3.93 -16.13 -9.61
N TYR A 276 -2.78 -16.20 -10.25
CA TYR A 276 -1.66 -17.08 -9.92
C TYR A 276 -0.36 -16.28 -9.77
N GLU A 277 0.62 -16.87 -9.10
CA GLU A 277 2.00 -16.35 -9.18
C GLU A 277 2.46 -16.33 -10.64
N VAL A 278 3.24 -15.32 -11.03
CA VAL A 278 3.85 -15.29 -12.36
C VAL A 278 4.90 -16.39 -12.44
N PRO A 279 4.80 -17.36 -13.34
CA PRO A 279 5.79 -18.44 -13.44
C PRO A 279 7.12 -17.91 -13.98
N SER A 280 8.19 -18.56 -13.57
CA SER A 280 9.55 -18.18 -13.97
C SER A 280 9.80 -18.37 -15.45
N ALA A 281 10.28 -17.32 -16.14
CA ALA A 281 10.81 -17.40 -17.50
C ALA A 281 12.33 -17.61 -17.52
N GLY A 282 13.05 -17.22 -16.45
CA GLY A 282 14.50 -17.22 -16.35
C GLY A 282 15.10 -18.25 -15.38
N GLY A 283 14.26 -19.01 -14.65
CA GLY A 283 14.71 -20.05 -13.71
C GLY A 283 14.80 -19.59 -12.26
N GLN A 284 14.66 -18.29 -11.95
CA GLN A 284 14.52 -17.75 -10.61
C GLN A 284 13.04 -17.45 -10.30
N ILE A 285 12.72 -17.21 -9.03
CA ILE A 285 11.36 -16.82 -8.63
C ILE A 285 11.02 -15.46 -9.23
N ALA A 286 9.88 -15.37 -9.91
CA ALA A 286 9.33 -14.10 -10.37
C ALA A 286 8.84 -13.27 -9.16
N ARG A 287 9.33 -12.05 -9.03
CA ARG A 287 9.05 -11.15 -7.90
C ARG A 287 8.47 -9.84 -8.41
N PRO A 288 7.16 -9.68 -8.46
CA PRO A 288 6.55 -8.39 -8.77
C PRO A 288 6.87 -7.34 -7.69
N PHE A 289 6.68 -6.07 -8.01
CA PHE A 289 6.71 -5.04 -6.99
C PHE A 289 5.51 -5.16 -6.04
N LEU A 290 5.78 -4.86 -4.76
CA LEU A 290 4.80 -4.80 -3.69
C LEU A 290 4.60 -3.34 -3.28
N GLU A 291 3.36 -2.87 -3.38
CA GLU A 291 2.92 -1.63 -2.75
C GLU A 291 2.30 -1.97 -1.40
N VAL A 292 2.68 -1.25 -0.36
CA VAL A 292 2.21 -1.51 1.01
C VAL A 292 1.69 -0.23 1.64
N ARG A 293 0.55 -0.34 2.29
CA ARG A 293 0.01 0.73 3.13
C ARG A 293 0.18 0.36 4.60
N GLY A 294 0.50 1.36 5.41
CA GLY A 294 0.76 1.14 6.84
C GLY A 294 0.59 2.40 7.67
N ALA A 295 0.74 2.22 8.97
CA ALA A 295 0.71 3.29 9.97
C ALA A 295 2.14 3.60 10.42
N MET A 296 2.52 4.89 10.35
CA MET A 296 3.83 5.43 10.72
C MET A 296 3.69 6.30 11.97
N LEU A 297 4.65 6.19 12.89
CA LEU A 297 4.73 7.03 14.08
C LEU A 297 5.33 8.38 13.71
N SER A 298 4.65 9.49 14.04
CA SER A 298 5.24 10.82 13.92
C SER A 298 6.40 11.02 14.91
N ALA A 299 7.49 11.59 14.45
CA ALA A 299 8.60 11.99 15.33
C ALA A 299 8.20 13.10 16.31
N ARG A 300 7.06 13.77 16.08
CA ARG A 300 6.50 14.83 16.91
C ARG A 300 5.25 14.38 17.67
N ALA A 301 5.03 13.07 17.80
CA ALA A 301 3.90 12.53 18.55
C ALA A 301 3.89 13.06 20.00
N GLY A 302 2.75 13.59 20.44
CA GLY A 302 2.58 14.10 21.79
C GLY A 302 2.56 12.98 22.85
N ASN A 303 2.12 11.77 22.45
CA ASN A 303 2.13 10.58 23.29
C ASN A 303 2.62 9.36 22.49
N PRO A 304 3.95 9.22 22.26
CA PRO A 304 4.50 8.13 21.45
C PRO A 304 4.14 6.73 21.97
N SER A 305 4.08 6.54 23.31
CA SER A 305 3.76 5.24 23.90
C SER A 305 2.33 4.80 23.59
N ALA A 306 1.36 5.72 23.69
CA ALA A 306 -0.03 5.43 23.34
C ALA A 306 -0.18 5.23 21.82
N ALA A 307 0.54 6.01 21.00
CA ALA A 307 0.55 5.86 19.55
C ALA A 307 1.10 4.50 19.11
N ILE A 308 2.24 4.06 19.66
CA ILE A 308 2.82 2.74 19.38
C ILE A 308 1.84 1.63 19.80
N LYS A 309 1.26 1.76 21.01
CA LYS A 309 0.27 0.80 21.49
C LYS A 309 -0.94 0.72 20.56
N PHE A 310 -1.46 1.85 20.08
CA PHE A 310 -2.55 1.88 19.09
C PHE A 310 -2.16 1.18 17.80
N ILE A 311 -0.97 1.48 17.26
CA ILE A 311 -0.46 0.87 16.03
C ILE A 311 -0.27 -0.64 16.19
N VAL A 312 0.44 -1.10 17.23
CA VAL A 312 0.90 -2.49 17.35
C VAL A 312 -0.19 -3.42 17.92
N ASP A 313 -0.85 -2.99 19.02
CA ASP A 313 -1.76 -3.85 19.77
C ASP A 313 -3.19 -3.82 19.22
N TYR A 314 -3.61 -2.71 18.58
CA TYR A 314 -4.98 -2.53 18.09
C TYR A 314 -5.07 -2.62 16.57
N LEU A 315 -4.45 -1.70 15.83
CA LEU A 315 -4.43 -1.77 14.37
C LEU A 315 -3.72 -3.04 13.87
N GLY A 316 -2.59 -3.42 14.49
CA GLY A 316 -1.82 -4.61 14.16
C GLY A 316 -2.42 -5.93 14.63
N SER A 317 -3.51 -5.91 15.40
CA SER A 317 -4.21 -7.13 15.81
C SER A 317 -5.00 -7.74 14.65
N ASP A 318 -5.29 -9.05 14.73
CA ASP A 318 -6.13 -9.71 13.72
C ASP A 318 -7.50 -9.03 13.57
N PRO A 319 -8.25 -8.67 14.66
CA PRO A 319 -9.49 -7.90 14.53
C PRO A 319 -9.30 -6.53 13.87
N GLY A 320 -8.22 -5.81 14.20
CA GLY A 320 -7.93 -4.50 13.60
C GLY A 320 -7.63 -4.61 12.09
N GLN A 321 -6.87 -5.60 11.69
CA GLN A 321 -6.55 -5.88 10.29
C GLN A 321 -7.79 -6.32 9.49
N ILE A 322 -8.65 -7.15 10.09
CA ILE A 322 -9.94 -7.56 9.49
C ILE A 322 -10.86 -6.34 9.32
N ALA A 323 -10.93 -5.44 10.32
CA ALA A 323 -11.72 -4.22 10.22
C ALA A 323 -11.24 -3.32 9.06
N MET A 324 -9.93 -3.13 8.92
CA MET A 324 -9.34 -2.39 7.80
C MET A 324 -9.67 -3.05 6.45
N PHE A 325 -9.54 -4.37 6.34
CA PHE A 325 -9.89 -5.12 5.14
C PHE A 325 -11.37 -4.94 4.76
N GLN A 326 -12.28 -5.16 5.72
CA GLN A 326 -13.73 -5.07 5.47
C GLN A 326 -14.18 -3.68 5.01
N ALA A 327 -13.52 -2.63 5.50
CA ALA A 327 -13.84 -1.27 5.12
C ALA A 327 -13.21 -0.84 3.78
N THR A 328 -11.97 -1.27 3.51
CA THR A 328 -11.20 -0.80 2.35
C THR A 328 -11.27 -1.73 1.13
N GLY A 329 -11.61 -3.01 1.34
CA GLY A 329 -11.53 -4.06 0.31
C GLY A 329 -10.10 -4.38 -0.16
N ARG A 330 -9.07 -3.81 0.49
CA ARG A 330 -7.66 -4.01 0.12
C ARG A 330 -7.16 -5.35 0.67
N THR A 331 -6.27 -5.99 -0.06
CA THR A 331 -5.61 -7.24 0.41
C THR A 331 -4.92 -7.02 1.75
N PRO A 332 -5.25 -7.77 2.80
CA PRO A 332 -4.58 -7.65 4.09
C PRO A 332 -3.09 -8.01 4.03
N SER A 333 -2.27 -7.27 4.78
CA SER A 333 -0.87 -7.64 5.01
C SER A 333 -0.71 -8.68 6.13
N ASN A 334 -1.65 -8.75 7.06
CA ASN A 334 -1.70 -9.73 8.14
C ASN A 334 -2.19 -11.08 7.59
N LEU A 335 -1.46 -12.16 7.91
CA LEU A 335 -1.71 -13.50 7.35
C LEU A 335 -3.05 -14.08 7.79
N ASN A 336 -3.46 -13.91 9.07
CA ASN A 336 -4.74 -14.39 9.57
C ASN A 336 -5.92 -13.58 8.98
N ALA A 337 -5.73 -12.28 8.79
CA ALA A 337 -6.74 -11.45 8.13
C ALA A 337 -6.88 -11.82 6.64
N LEU A 338 -5.79 -12.19 5.98
CA LEU A 338 -5.82 -12.69 4.60
C LEU A 338 -6.57 -14.02 4.50
N GLU A 339 -6.35 -14.96 5.42
CA GLU A 339 -7.14 -16.20 5.49
C GLU A 339 -8.64 -15.90 5.69
N SER A 340 -8.97 -14.89 6.52
CA SER A 340 -10.36 -14.46 6.75
C SER A 340 -10.99 -13.80 5.51
N ALA A 341 -10.19 -13.47 4.50
CA ALA A 341 -10.66 -12.89 3.23
C ALA A 341 -10.95 -13.96 2.15
N GLU A 342 -10.91 -15.26 2.48
CA GLU A 342 -11.07 -16.37 1.53
C GLU A 342 -12.35 -16.26 0.67
N ASP A 343 -13.45 -15.77 1.27
CA ASP A 343 -14.73 -15.55 0.57
C ASP A 343 -14.71 -14.32 -0.38
N PHE A 344 -13.63 -13.52 -0.36
CA PHE A 344 -13.47 -12.33 -1.19
C PHE A 344 -12.37 -12.55 -2.23
N LYS A 345 -12.77 -13.05 -3.38
CA LYS A 345 -11.86 -13.57 -4.40
C LYS A 345 -10.72 -12.63 -4.76
N ILE A 346 -11.00 -11.36 -5.04
CA ILE A 346 -9.97 -10.40 -5.48
C ILE A 346 -8.87 -10.24 -4.42
N PRO A 347 -9.13 -9.76 -3.19
CA PRO A 347 -8.07 -9.56 -2.20
C PRO A 347 -7.39 -10.87 -1.79
N TYR A 348 -8.13 -11.99 -1.73
CA TYR A 348 -7.56 -13.27 -1.35
C TYR A 348 -6.59 -13.80 -2.41
N GLN A 349 -7.00 -13.90 -3.68
CA GLN A 349 -6.15 -14.46 -4.73
C GLN A 349 -4.95 -13.58 -5.04
N PHE A 350 -5.10 -12.26 -5.08
CA PHE A 350 -3.96 -11.36 -5.25
C PHE A 350 -3.03 -11.36 -4.04
N GLY A 351 -3.54 -11.56 -2.83
CA GLY A 351 -2.73 -11.75 -1.62
C GLY A 351 -1.89 -13.02 -1.67
N MET A 352 -2.50 -14.13 -2.07
CA MET A 352 -1.81 -15.42 -2.20
C MET A 352 -0.77 -15.40 -3.33
N SER A 353 -1.12 -14.86 -4.51
CA SER A 353 -0.20 -14.77 -5.66
C SER A 353 0.92 -13.74 -5.47
N GLY A 354 0.76 -12.79 -4.53
CA GLY A 354 1.77 -11.79 -4.18
C GLY A 354 2.75 -12.23 -3.09
N SER A 355 2.77 -13.49 -2.68
CA SER A 355 3.59 -14.01 -1.57
C SER A 355 5.10 -13.75 -1.76
N ASN A 356 5.58 -13.75 -2.99
CA ASN A 356 6.98 -13.51 -3.38
C ASN A 356 7.27 -12.06 -3.81
N ALA A 357 6.28 -11.16 -3.74
CA ALA A 357 6.44 -9.77 -4.14
C ALA A 357 7.46 -9.03 -3.25
N VAL A 358 8.19 -8.09 -3.84
CA VAL A 358 9.23 -7.31 -3.15
C VAL A 358 8.83 -5.84 -3.08
N PRO A 359 9.08 -5.15 -1.95
CA PRO A 359 8.74 -3.74 -1.84
C PRO A 359 9.37 -2.91 -2.94
N ARG A 360 8.60 -2.00 -3.51
CA ARG A 360 9.18 -0.98 -4.38
C ARG A 360 10.13 -0.11 -3.55
N PRO A 361 11.35 0.17 -4.04
CA PRO A 361 12.32 0.98 -3.29
C PRO A 361 11.78 2.35 -2.90
N VAL A 362 12.05 2.76 -1.66
CA VAL A 362 11.63 4.05 -1.08
C VAL A 362 12.57 5.20 -1.49
N SER A 363 13.48 4.99 -2.40
CA SER A 363 14.40 6.02 -2.90
C SER A 363 13.77 6.83 -4.04
N SER A 364 14.02 8.15 -4.08
CA SER A 364 13.68 9.00 -5.23
C SER A 364 14.39 8.58 -6.52
N LYS A 365 15.49 7.85 -6.40
CA LYS A 365 16.24 7.31 -7.55
C LYS A 365 15.40 6.39 -8.43
N ILE A 366 14.36 5.74 -7.89
CA ILE A 366 13.46 4.88 -8.67
C ILE A 366 12.69 5.66 -9.76
N ASP A 367 12.42 6.94 -9.53
CA ASP A 367 11.69 7.76 -10.50
C ASP A 367 12.48 7.98 -11.80
N SER A 368 13.82 7.94 -11.72
CA SER A 368 14.71 8.05 -12.88
C SER A 368 14.87 6.76 -13.68
N VAL A 369 14.30 5.65 -13.19
CA VAL A 369 14.43 4.32 -13.81
C VAL A 369 13.35 4.07 -14.87
N TRP A 370 12.11 4.46 -14.60
CA TRP A 370 10.93 4.00 -15.34
C TRP A 370 10.98 4.30 -16.83
N PHE A 371 11.27 5.55 -17.19
CA PHE A 371 11.25 5.98 -18.59
C PHE A 371 12.39 5.35 -19.40
N PRO A 372 13.69 5.44 -19.00
CA PRO A 372 14.77 4.80 -19.76
C PRO A 372 14.62 3.28 -19.88
N LEU A 373 14.14 2.61 -18.80
CA LEU A 373 13.94 1.17 -18.81
C LEU A 373 12.84 0.77 -19.81
N GLY A 374 11.70 1.47 -19.80
CA GLY A 374 10.60 1.23 -20.75
C GLY A 374 11.02 1.46 -22.20
N GLU A 375 11.76 2.51 -22.48
CA GLU A 375 12.30 2.76 -23.83
C GLU A 375 13.25 1.66 -24.30
N ALA A 376 14.15 1.17 -23.42
CA ALA A 376 15.07 0.10 -23.75
C ALA A 376 14.32 -1.23 -24.00
N GLU A 377 13.35 -1.58 -23.17
CA GLU A 377 12.50 -2.76 -23.36
C GLU A 377 11.78 -2.72 -24.72
N MET A 378 11.19 -1.57 -25.05
CA MET A 378 10.50 -1.38 -26.33
C MET A 378 11.45 -1.42 -27.52
N ALA A 379 12.64 -0.82 -27.41
CA ALA A 379 13.66 -0.89 -28.47
C ALA A 379 14.10 -2.34 -28.73
N ILE A 380 14.29 -3.13 -27.66
CA ILE A 380 14.63 -4.55 -27.74
C ILE A 380 13.49 -5.35 -28.40
N LEU A 381 12.24 -5.12 -28.00
CA LEU A 381 11.06 -5.79 -28.54
C LEU A 381 10.86 -5.49 -30.04
N ARG A 382 11.18 -4.27 -30.47
CA ARG A 382 11.15 -3.88 -31.90
C ARG A 382 12.27 -4.51 -32.74
N LYS A 383 13.22 -5.20 -32.11
CA LYS A 383 14.36 -5.86 -32.76
C LYS A 383 15.23 -4.91 -33.61
N GLY A 384 15.40 -3.69 -33.14
CA GLY A 384 16.15 -2.66 -33.89
C GLY A 384 17.66 -2.84 -33.80
N ASP A 385 18.18 -3.14 -32.60
CA ASP A 385 19.61 -3.16 -32.30
C ASP A 385 19.98 -4.34 -31.38
N ASP A 386 21.29 -4.48 -31.07
CA ASP A 386 21.80 -5.50 -30.14
C ASP A 386 21.19 -5.29 -28.73
N PRO A 387 20.46 -6.27 -28.19
CA PRO A 387 19.81 -6.15 -26.89
C PRO A 387 20.80 -5.89 -25.75
N ASN A 388 22.04 -6.41 -25.83
CA ASN A 388 23.04 -6.15 -24.80
C ASN A 388 23.53 -4.70 -24.84
N LEU A 389 23.67 -4.13 -26.04
CA LEU A 389 24.07 -2.73 -26.21
C LEU A 389 22.97 -1.80 -25.68
N LEU A 390 21.71 -2.04 -26.08
CA LEU A 390 20.55 -1.26 -25.61
C LEU A 390 20.42 -1.28 -24.09
N TRP A 391 20.49 -2.48 -23.50
CA TRP A 391 20.36 -2.66 -22.05
C TRP A 391 21.50 -2.01 -21.28
N LYS A 392 22.74 -2.12 -21.79
CA LYS A 392 23.89 -1.48 -21.17
C LYS A 392 23.81 0.05 -21.25
N THR A 393 23.45 0.58 -22.40
CA THR A 393 23.29 2.04 -22.59
C THR A 393 22.24 2.59 -21.61
N MET A 394 21.09 1.96 -21.52
CA MET A 394 20.04 2.31 -20.55
C MET A 394 20.56 2.27 -19.11
N SER A 395 21.26 1.20 -18.72
CA SER A 395 21.82 1.09 -17.36
C SER A 395 22.84 2.18 -17.06
N ASP A 396 23.71 2.55 -18.03
CA ASP A 396 24.70 3.61 -17.88
C ASP A 396 24.00 4.99 -17.77
N GLU A 397 22.94 5.25 -18.54
CA GLU A 397 22.12 6.47 -18.44
C GLU A 397 21.44 6.61 -17.09
N ILE A 398 20.82 5.54 -16.59
CA ILE A 398 20.21 5.54 -15.24
C ILE A 398 21.28 5.76 -14.18
N ALA A 399 22.43 5.07 -14.27
CA ALA A 399 23.53 5.24 -13.34
C ALA A 399 24.04 6.69 -13.29
N GLU A 400 24.03 7.41 -14.42
CA GLU A 400 24.38 8.83 -14.47
C GLU A 400 23.30 9.69 -13.81
N ALA A 401 22.02 9.42 -14.09
CA ALA A 401 20.89 10.19 -13.56
C ALA A 401 20.72 10.08 -12.03
N ILE A 402 21.21 8.99 -11.42
CA ILE A 402 21.05 8.73 -9.97
C ILE A 402 22.32 8.98 -9.16
N ARG A 403 23.37 9.57 -9.75
CA ARG A 403 24.67 9.81 -9.09
C ARG A 403 24.61 10.83 -7.96
N ASP A 404 23.64 11.74 -7.98
CA ASP A 404 23.50 12.84 -7.01
C ASP A 404 22.63 12.40 -5.78
#